data_a88d06dbb606573add375b755735ccb2
#
_entry.id   a88d06dbb606573add375b755735ccb2
#
_cell.length_a   1.000
_cell.length_b   1.000
_cell.length_c   1.000
_cell.angle_alpha   90.00
_cell.angle_beta   90.00
_cell.angle_gamma   90.00
#
_symmetry.space_group_name_H-M   'P 1'
#
loop_
_entity.id
_entity.type
_entity.pdbx_description
1 polymer ?
#
loop_
_entity_poly.entity_id
_entity_poly.type
_entity_poly.pdbx_seq_one_letter_code
_entity_poly.pdbx_strand_id
1 'polypeptide(L)'
;FVGVVSTWNEAAPCNIALMRQAQSVKKGVRANGGTPREFCTITVTDGIAMGHEGMKSSLISREVIADSAELTVRGHCYDALVGIAGCDKSLPGLMMSMLRLNVPSVFIYGGSILPGRYKGKDVTVVDVFEAVGKHSSGKMSSKELRKLELVACPSAGAVSYTHLTLPTTPYV
;
A
#
# COMPACT_ATOMS: atom_id res chain seq x y z
N PHE A 1 1.06 0.39 26.05
CA PHE A 1 1.73 0.88 24.84
C PHE A 1 0.97 0.48 23.60
N VAL A 2 0.84 1.41 22.63
CA VAL A 2 0.19 1.15 21.35
C VAL A 2 1.26 1.11 20.26
N GLY A 3 1.45 -0.05 19.63
CA GLY A 3 2.32 -0.17 18.46
C GLY A 3 1.70 0.59 17.27
N VAL A 4 2.49 1.36 16.56
CA VAL A 4 2.09 2.03 15.31
C VAL A 4 3.03 1.54 14.23
N VAL A 5 2.59 0.55 13.48
CA VAL A 5 3.40 -0.05 12.42
C VAL A 5 3.01 0.51 11.06
N SER A 6 3.99 0.87 10.26
CA SER A 6 3.78 1.21 8.86
C SER A 6 4.72 0.43 7.95
N THR A 7 4.32 0.33 6.70
CA THR A 7 5.16 -0.22 5.62
C THR A 7 5.73 0.91 4.76
N TRP A 8 6.05 2.04 5.38
CA TRP A 8 6.64 3.19 4.71
C TRP A 8 7.93 2.84 3.98
N ASN A 9 8.05 3.34 2.76
CA ASN A 9 9.23 3.14 1.94
C ASN A 9 9.26 4.24 0.86
N GLU A 10 10.39 4.91 0.67
CA GLU A 10 10.55 5.98 -0.32
C GLU A 10 10.46 5.47 -1.76
N ALA A 11 10.89 4.23 -2.01
CA ALA A 11 10.83 3.62 -3.35
C ALA A 11 9.44 3.08 -3.71
N ALA A 12 8.48 3.09 -2.77
CA ALA A 12 7.15 2.54 -2.97
C ALA A 12 6.10 3.68 -3.04
N PRO A 13 5.63 4.08 -4.24
CA PRO A 13 4.66 5.19 -4.38
C PRO A 13 3.40 5.04 -3.53
N CYS A 14 2.93 3.81 -3.35
CA CYS A 14 1.78 3.50 -2.49
C CYS A 14 2.06 3.74 -1.00
N ASN A 15 3.32 3.84 -0.57
CA ASN A 15 3.71 3.84 0.84
C ASN A 15 4.40 5.14 1.29
N ILE A 16 4.74 6.03 0.37
CA ILE A 16 5.42 7.30 0.68
C ILE A 16 4.64 8.14 1.70
N ALA A 17 3.31 8.18 1.60
CA ALA A 17 2.47 8.99 2.47
C ALA A 17 2.31 8.41 3.90
N LEU A 18 2.65 7.14 4.12
CA LEU A 18 2.37 6.43 5.37
C LEU A 18 3.09 7.03 6.57
N MET A 19 4.27 7.61 6.39
CA MET A 19 4.99 8.29 7.47
C MET A 19 4.18 9.44 8.07
N ARG A 20 3.54 10.26 7.23
CA ARG A 20 2.70 11.36 7.71
C ARG A 20 1.43 10.87 8.40
N GLN A 21 0.85 9.78 7.90
CA GLN A 21 -0.32 9.13 8.51
C GLN A 21 0.06 8.56 9.89
N ALA A 22 1.22 7.92 10.03
CA ALA A 22 1.71 7.42 11.30
C ALA A 22 1.85 8.55 12.35
N GLN A 23 2.32 9.74 11.95
CA GLN A 23 2.39 10.89 12.86
C GLN A 23 0.97 11.33 13.34
N SER A 24 -0.02 11.28 12.46
CA SER A 24 -1.42 11.60 12.82
C SER A 24 -2.00 10.57 13.78
N VAL A 25 -1.75 9.27 13.52
CA VAL A 25 -2.13 8.18 14.44
C VAL A 25 -1.51 8.38 15.82
N LYS A 26 -0.21 8.69 15.89
CA LYS A 26 0.47 8.93 17.17
C LYS A 26 -0.13 10.09 17.96
N LYS A 27 -0.57 11.15 17.26
CA LYS A 27 -1.29 12.27 17.92
C LYS A 27 -2.62 11.78 18.51
N GLY A 28 -3.39 11.02 17.75
CA GLY A 28 -4.66 10.44 18.21
C GLY A 28 -4.48 9.52 19.41
N VAL A 29 -3.48 8.64 19.39
CA VAL A 29 -3.17 7.74 20.52
C VAL A 29 -2.85 8.54 21.79
N ARG A 30 -1.99 9.57 21.69
CA ARG A 30 -1.65 10.42 22.85
C ARG A 30 -2.85 11.19 23.39
N ALA A 31 -3.69 11.72 22.51
CA ALA A 31 -4.88 12.47 22.89
C ALA A 31 -5.89 11.62 23.71
N ASN A 32 -5.82 10.29 23.56
CA ASN A 32 -6.66 9.35 24.30
C ASN A 32 -5.89 8.62 25.43
N GLY A 33 -4.78 9.19 25.92
CA GLY A 33 -4.03 8.67 27.07
C GLY A 33 -3.09 7.50 26.77
N GLY A 34 -2.98 7.06 25.51
CA GLY A 34 -2.09 5.98 25.11
C GLY A 34 -0.66 6.47 24.85
N THR A 35 0.30 5.54 24.92
CA THR A 35 1.69 5.81 24.58
C THR A 35 2.06 5.12 23.27
N PRO A 36 2.13 5.84 22.14
CA PRO A 36 2.42 5.25 20.84
C PRO A 36 3.91 4.89 20.70
N ARG A 37 4.18 3.77 20.07
CA ARG A 37 5.51 3.32 19.68
C ARG A 37 5.50 3.00 18.18
N GLU A 38 6.15 3.86 17.40
CA GLU A 38 6.24 3.72 15.95
C GLU A 38 7.38 2.80 15.55
N PHE A 39 7.11 1.93 14.61
CA PHE A 39 8.12 1.13 13.91
C PHE A 39 7.69 0.86 12.47
N CYS A 40 8.64 0.46 11.63
CA CYS A 40 8.39 0.12 10.25
C CYS A 40 8.71 -1.35 9.97
N THR A 41 7.97 -1.93 9.05
CA THR A 41 8.32 -3.19 8.40
C THR A 41 8.57 -2.97 6.91
N ILE A 42 9.08 -3.98 6.23
CA ILE A 42 9.41 -3.90 4.81
C ILE A 42 8.17 -3.73 3.92
N THR A 43 8.39 -3.30 2.69
CA THR A 43 7.44 -3.45 1.59
C THR A 43 8.17 -3.73 0.29
N VAL A 44 7.56 -4.54 -0.56
CA VAL A 44 7.94 -4.72 -1.97
C VAL A 44 6.77 -4.23 -2.81
N THR A 45 7.04 -3.31 -3.73
CA THR A 45 6.00 -2.74 -4.59
C THR A 45 5.85 -3.59 -5.84
N ASP A 46 4.72 -4.27 -5.99
CA ASP A 46 4.42 -5.11 -7.15
C ASP A 46 4.51 -4.33 -8.45
N GLY A 47 3.96 -3.12 -8.48
CA GLY A 47 3.98 -2.28 -9.68
C GLY A 47 5.37 -1.91 -10.20
N ILE A 48 6.39 -1.85 -9.32
CA ILE A 48 7.78 -1.64 -9.72
C ILE A 48 8.49 -2.97 -9.99
N ALA A 49 8.18 -4.01 -9.22
CA ALA A 49 8.80 -5.32 -9.34
C ALA A 49 8.29 -6.13 -10.53
N MET A 50 7.13 -5.79 -11.06
CA MET A 50 6.46 -6.49 -12.15
C MET A 50 7.32 -6.50 -13.42
N GLY A 51 7.44 -7.67 -14.08
CA GLY A 51 8.18 -7.83 -15.31
C GLY A 51 9.69 -8.10 -15.16
N HIS A 52 10.21 -8.20 -13.93
CA HIS A 52 11.61 -8.58 -13.67
C HIS A 52 11.73 -9.48 -12.43
N GLU A 53 12.95 -9.96 -12.16
CA GLU A 53 13.24 -10.93 -11.07
C GLU A 53 12.80 -10.47 -9.68
N GLY A 54 12.70 -9.16 -9.43
CA GLY A 54 12.23 -8.59 -8.15
C GLY A 54 10.82 -9.03 -7.77
N MET A 55 9.97 -9.40 -8.75
CA MET A 55 8.61 -9.87 -8.49
C MET A 55 8.59 -11.18 -7.67
N LYS A 56 9.65 -11.98 -7.72
CA LYS A 56 9.78 -13.21 -6.90
C LYS A 56 9.80 -12.90 -5.40
N SER A 57 10.25 -11.70 -5.02
CA SER A 57 10.27 -11.25 -3.62
C SER A 57 8.93 -10.71 -3.13
N SER A 58 8.02 -10.36 -4.04
CA SER A 58 6.74 -9.73 -3.69
C SER A 58 5.88 -10.62 -2.78
N LEU A 59 5.55 -11.83 -3.22
CA LEU A 59 4.68 -12.72 -2.45
C LEU A 59 5.29 -13.12 -1.11
N ILE A 60 6.58 -13.39 -1.09
CA ILE A 60 7.33 -13.75 0.13
C ILE A 60 7.31 -12.61 1.14
N SER A 61 7.34 -11.36 0.69
CA SER A 61 7.33 -10.19 1.56
C SER A 61 6.11 -10.14 2.49
N ARG A 62 4.97 -10.69 2.08
CA ARG A 62 3.76 -10.75 2.89
C ARG A 62 4.00 -11.47 4.22
N GLU A 63 4.64 -12.63 4.19
CA GLU A 63 4.94 -13.41 5.38
C GLU A 63 5.98 -12.69 6.26
N VAL A 64 7.03 -12.14 5.66
CA VAL A 64 8.06 -11.39 6.38
C VAL A 64 7.47 -10.16 7.08
N ILE A 65 6.54 -9.45 6.43
CA ILE A 65 5.80 -8.33 7.03
C ILE A 65 5.02 -8.81 8.25
N ALA A 66 4.27 -9.89 8.11
CA ALA A 66 3.48 -10.46 9.20
C ALA A 66 4.38 -10.87 10.38
N ASP A 67 5.44 -11.60 10.10
CA ASP A 67 6.37 -12.10 11.11
C ASP A 67 7.09 -10.96 11.84
N SER A 68 7.61 -9.97 11.10
CA SER A 68 8.33 -8.84 11.70
C SER A 68 7.44 -7.98 12.59
N ALA A 69 6.20 -7.74 12.19
CA ALA A 69 5.23 -6.99 12.99
C ALA A 69 4.85 -7.79 14.26
N GLU A 70 4.58 -9.09 14.12
CA GLU A 70 4.26 -9.97 15.23
C GLU A 70 5.41 -10.03 16.26
N LEU A 71 6.63 -10.26 15.81
CA LEU A 71 7.81 -10.32 16.67
C LEU A 71 8.05 -9.00 17.42
N THR A 72 7.86 -7.87 16.73
CA THR A 72 8.04 -6.55 17.36
C THR A 72 7.01 -6.31 18.46
N VAL A 73 5.74 -6.59 18.20
CA VAL A 73 4.65 -6.39 19.17
C VAL A 73 4.82 -7.32 20.38
N ARG A 74 5.11 -8.60 20.15
CA ARG A 74 5.36 -9.58 21.23
C ARG A 74 6.61 -9.24 22.03
N GLY A 75 7.72 -8.95 21.33
CA GLY A 75 9.01 -8.69 21.99
C GLY A 75 9.03 -7.42 22.86
N HIS A 76 8.21 -6.42 22.50
CA HIS A 76 8.08 -5.18 23.27
C HIS A 76 6.81 -5.11 24.13
N CYS A 77 6.02 -6.18 24.18
CA CYS A 77 4.81 -6.29 24.99
C CYS A 77 3.83 -5.14 24.75
N TYR A 78 3.53 -4.82 23.48
CA TYR A 78 2.54 -3.80 23.18
C TYR A 78 1.12 -4.31 23.42
N ASP A 79 0.28 -3.47 24.00
CA ASP A 79 -1.09 -3.81 24.41
C ASP A 79 -2.08 -3.73 23.26
N ALA A 80 -1.77 -2.94 22.23
CA ALA A 80 -2.62 -2.71 21.06
C ALA A 80 -1.77 -2.37 19.83
N LEU A 81 -2.37 -2.46 18.64
CA LEU A 81 -1.68 -2.23 17.37
C LEU A 81 -2.51 -1.36 16.43
N VAL A 82 -1.86 -0.37 15.82
CA VAL A 82 -2.39 0.34 14.65
C VAL A 82 -1.48 0.04 13.48
N GLY A 83 -2.00 -0.60 12.44
CA GLY A 83 -1.26 -0.94 11.22
C GLY A 83 -1.67 -0.05 10.05
N ILE A 84 -0.68 0.47 9.34
CA ILE A 84 -0.87 1.38 8.21
C ILE A 84 -0.12 0.80 7.00
N ALA A 85 -0.86 0.46 5.95
CA ALA A 85 -0.27 -0.12 4.75
C ALA A 85 -0.92 0.42 3.47
N GLY A 86 -0.19 0.39 2.37
CA GLY A 86 -0.66 0.93 1.09
C GLY A 86 -0.38 0.06 -0.13
N CYS A 87 0.39 -1.01 0.00
CA CYS A 87 0.83 -1.83 -1.12
C CYS A 87 0.22 -3.24 -1.08
N ASP A 88 0.18 -3.92 -2.21
CA ASP A 88 -0.53 -5.18 -2.45
C ASP A 88 -0.25 -6.28 -1.41
N LYS A 89 1.01 -6.50 -1.04
CA LYS A 89 1.39 -7.53 -0.06
C LYS A 89 1.48 -7.01 1.37
N SER A 90 1.67 -5.70 1.53
CA SER A 90 1.76 -5.09 2.86
C SER A 90 0.41 -5.03 3.57
N LEU A 91 -0.68 -4.87 2.82
CA LEU A 91 -2.03 -4.89 3.37
C LEU A 91 -2.33 -6.25 4.05
N PRO A 92 -2.33 -7.38 3.32
CA PRO A 92 -2.59 -8.68 3.93
C PRO A 92 -1.52 -9.06 4.96
N GLY A 93 -0.26 -8.69 4.78
CA GLY A 93 0.80 -8.98 5.74
C GLY A 93 0.53 -8.39 7.12
N LEU A 94 0.16 -7.11 7.19
CA LEU A 94 -0.20 -6.50 8.48
C LEU A 94 -1.51 -7.06 9.05
N MET A 95 -2.50 -7.35 8.21
CA MET A 95 -3.74 -8.01 8.69
C MET A 95 -3.46 -9.39 9.28
N MET A 96 -2.56 -10.16 8.67
CA MET A 96 -2.14 -11.47 9.19
C MET A 96 -1.48 -11.33 10.57
N SER A 97 -0.60 -10.34 10.77
CA SER A 97 0.02 -10.11 12.08
C SER A 97 -1.02 -9.74 13.15
N MET A 98 -2.00 -8.93 12.81
CA MET A 98 -3.10 -8.57 13.73
C MET A 98 -3.91 -9.78 14.17
N LEU A 99 -4.25 -10.66 13.23
CA LEU A 99 -4.98 -11.89 13.52
C LEU A 99 -4.17 -12.86 14.40
N ARG A 100 -2.86 -13.00 14.13
CA ARG A 100 -1.95 -13.85 14.91
C ARG A 100 -1.72 -13.32 16.34
N LEU A 101 -1.64 -12.00 16.47
CA LEU A 101 -1.42 -11.35 17.76
C LEU A 101 -2.64 -11.40 18.67
N ASN A 102 -3.83 -11.28 18.08
CA ASN A 102 -5.11 -11.23 18.78
C ASN A 102 -5.14 -10.15 19.89
N VAL A 103 -4.54 -9.00 19.64
CA VAL A 103 -4.63 -7.80 20.48
C VAL A 103 -5.59 -6.80 19.87
N PRO A 104 -6.16 -5.85 20.63
CA PRO A 104 -6.96 -4.77 20.04
C PRO A 104 -6.20 -4.07 18.91
N SER A 105 -6.76 -4.09 17.72
CA SER A 105 -6.05 -3.60 16.53
C SER A 105 -6.95 -2.77 15.62
N VAL A 106 -6.36 -1.73 15.02
CA VAL A 106 -6.99 -0.91 13.99
C VAL A 106 -6.12 -0.95 12.74
N PHE A 107 -6.74 -1.24 11.59
CA PHE A 107 -6.07 -1.21 10.31
C PHE A 107 -6.44 0.05 9.54
N ILE A 108 -5.43 0.74 8.99
CA ILE A 108 -5.59 1.94 8.18
C ILE A 108 -5.03 1.65 6.79
N TYR A 109 -5.88 1.78 5.78
CA TYR A 109 -5.46 1.77 4.40
C TYR A 109 -4.84 3.12 4.03
N GLY A 110 -3.66 3.09 3.43
CA GLY A 110 -2.86 4.28 3.13
C GLY A 110 -3.43 5.22 2.05
N GLY A 111 -4.48 4.79 1.37
CA GLY A 111 -5.18 5.56 0.35
C GLY A 111 -4.79 5.19 -1.08
N SER A 112 -5.73 5.40 -1.99
CA SER A 112 -5.57 5.15 -3.42
C SER A 112 -4.88 6.31 -4.12
N ILE A 113 -4.18 6.00 -5.22
CA ILE A 113 -3.66 7.02 -6.14
C ILE A 113 -4.83 7.72 -6.86
N LEU A 114 -4.68 9.01 -7.09
CA LEU A 114 -5.65 9.75 -7.90
C LEU A 114 -5.51 9.38 -9.38
N PRO A 115 -6.62 9.30 -10.14
CA PRO A 115 -6.56 9.11 -11.58
C PRO A 115 -5.91 10.33 -12.25
N GLY A 116 -5.18 10.08 -13.32
CA GLY A 116 -4.72 11.13 -14.21
C GLY A 116 -5.76 11.49 -15.26
N ARG A 117 -5.45 12.46 -16.11
CA ARG A 117 -6.34 12.82 -17.23
C ARG A 117 -5.61 12.76 -18.56
N TYR A 118 -6.19 12.02 -19.49
CA TYR A 118 -5.69 11.88 -20.85
C TYR A 118 -6.84 11.97 -21.87
N LYS A 119 -6.69 12.87 -22.84
CA LYS A 119 -7.72 13.10 -23.89
C LYS A 119 -9.14 13.32 -23.33
N GLY A 120 -9.26 14.04 -22.19
CA GLY A 120 -10.53 14.36 -21.55
C GLY A 120 -11.14 13.25 -20.68
N LYS A 121 -10.49 12.11 -20.54
CA LYS A 121 -10.92 10.98 -19.71
C LYS A 121 -9.99 10.78 -18.51
N ASP A 122 -10.53 10.24 -17.44
CA ASP A 122 -9.73 9.78 -16.32
C ASP A 122 -9.00 8.50 -16.71
N VAL A 123 -7.74 8.39 -16.33
CA VAL A 123 -6.86 7.27 -16.66
C VAL A 123 -6.07 6.82 -15.43
N THR A 124 -5.84 5.53 -15.36
CA THR A 124 -5.16 4.87 -14.25
C THR A 124 -4.01 4.00 -14.75
N VAL A 125 -3.31 3.31 -13.87
CA VAL A 125 -2.27 2.35 -14.24
C VAL A 125 -2.82 1.23 -15.14
N VAL A 126 -4.08 0.85 -15.00
CA VAL A 126 -4.73 -0.17 -15.85
C VAL A 126 -4.75 0.28 -17.30
N ASP A 127 -5.07 1.55 -17.55
CA ASP A 127 -5.05 2.12 -18.89
C ASP A 127 -3.64 2.10 -19.51
N VAL A 128 -2.60 2.24 -18.68
CA VAL A 128 -1.20 2.11 -19.13
C VAL A 128 -0.89 0.67 -19.55
N PHE A 129 -1.30 -0.33 -18.77
CA PHE A 129 -1.12 -1.74 -19.14
C PHE A 129 -1.83 -2.09 -20.45
N GLU A 130 -3.07 -1.62 -20.63
CA GLU A 130 -3.78 -1.78 -21.90
C GLU A 130 -3.06 -1.07 -23.06
N ALA A 131 -2.53 0.13 -22.80
CA ALA A 131 -1.80 0.90 -23.81
C ALA A 131 -0.49 0.21 -24.22
N VAL A 132 0.23 -0.43 -23.31
CA VAL A 132 1.40 -1.27 -23.61
C VAL A 132 1.00 -2.40 -24.56
N GLY A 133 -0.12 -3.08 -24.32
CA GLY A 133 -0.65 -4.11 -25.23
C GLY A 133 -1.02 -3.56 -26.61
N LYS A 134 -1.64 -2.37 -26.67
CA LYS A 134 -1.95 -1.67 -27.92
C LYS A 134 -0.67 -1.27 -28.68
N HIS A 135 0.34 -0.80 -27.97
CA HIS A 135 1.63 -0.46 -28.57
C HIS A 135 2.32 -1.70 -29.16
N SER A 136 2.39 -2.80 -28.40
CA SER A 136 3.00 -4.05 -28.84
C SER A 136 2.29 -4.66 -30.07
N SER A 137 1.00 -4.42 -30.22
CA SER A 137 0.22 -4.84 -31.41
C SER A 137 0.23 -3.83 -32.57
N GLY A 138 1.03 -2.77 -32.49
CA GLY A 138 1.14 -1.73 -33.51
C GLY A 138 -0.05 -0.76 -33.62
N LYS A 139 -0.97 -0.80 -32.64
CA LYS A 139 -2.19 0.05 -32.62
C LYS A 139 -2.00 1.38 -31.91
N MET A 140 -0.86 1.61 -31.27
CA MET A 140 -0.51 2.85 -30.57
C MET A 140 0.96 3.21 -30.82
N SER A 141 1.24 4.47 -31.01
CA SER A 141 2.60 4.96 -31.18
C SER A 141 3.35 5.07 -29.84
N SER A 142 4.67 4.93 -29.85
CA SER A 142 5.52 5.15 -28.65
C SER A 142 5.32 6.54 -28.03
N LYS A 143 5.06 7.56 -28.85
CA LYS A 143 4.81 8.93 -28.40
C LYS A 143 3.50 9.05 -27.61
N GLU A 144 2.45 8.34 -28.03
CA GLU A 144 1.16 8.31 -27.31
C GLU A 144 1.26 7.52 -26.03
N LEU A 145 1.91 6.34 -26.05
CA LEU A 145 2.17 5.55 -24.85
C LEU A 145 2.90 6.39 -23.81
N ARG A 146 4.03 7.03 -24.20
CA ARG A 146 4.81 7.87 -23.30
C ARG A 146 3.99 9.03 -22.68
N LYS A 147 3.11 9.65 -23.45
CA LYS A 147 2.21 10.70 -22.92
C LYS A 147 1.25 10.15 -21.86
N LEU A 148 0.69 8.96 -22.09
CA LEU A 148 -0.22 8.33 -21.16
C LEU A 148 0.50 7.93 -19.85
N GLU A 149 1.70 7.32 -19.95
CA GLU A 149 2.53 6.98 -18.79
C GLU A 149 2.80 8.18 -17.87
N LEU A 150 3.10 9.34 -18.45
CA LEU A 150 3.42 10.55 -17.71
C LEU A 150 2.24 11.15 -16.92
N VAL A 151 1.01 10.85 -17.32
CA VAL A 151 -0.18 11.47 -16.71
C VAL A 151 -1.04 10.50 -15.91
N ALA A 152 -0.88 9.19 -16.08
CA ALA A 152 -1.77 8.19 -15.48
C ALA A 152 -1.66 8.09 -13.95
N CYS A 153 -0.51 8.44 -13.38
CA CYS A 153 -0.23 8.30 -11.96
C CYS A 153 0.28 9.62 -11.35
N PRO A 154 -0.59 10.64 -11.20
CA PRO A 154 -0.16 12.00 -10.84
C PRO A 154 0.15 12.22 -9.36
N SER A 155 -0.11 11.24 -8.49
CA SER A 155 0.07 11.36 -7.04
C SER A 155 0.67 10.10 -6.43
N ALA A 156 1.08 10.18 -5.17
CA ALA A 156 1.37 9.00 -4.36
C ALA A 156 0.06 8.31 -3.95
N GLY A 157 0.07 6.99 -3.85
CA GLY A 157 -1.06 6.18 -3.43
C GLY A 157 -1.02 4.77 -3.99
N ALA A 158 -1.88 3.90 -3.47
CA ALA A 158 -1.95 2.51 -3.91
C ALA A 158 -2.66 2.38 -5.26
N VAL A 159 -2.12 1.55 -6.14
CA VAL A 159 -2.69 1.23 -7.46
C VAL A 159 -3.38 -0.13 -7.48
N SER A 160 -3.11 -1.00 -6.51
CA SER A 160 -3.50 -2.42 -6.50
C SER A 160 -4.68 -2.73 -5.58
N TYR A 161 -5.45 -1.73 -5.14
CA TYR A 161 -6.51 -1.94 -4.13
C TYR A 161 -7.72 -2.72 -4.64
N THR A 162 -7.91 -2.84 -5.94
CA THR A 162 -9.08 -3.48 -6.56
C THR A 162 -9.27 -4.94 -6.17
N HIS A 163 -8.22 -5.62 -5.71
CA HIS A 163 -8.28 -7.01 -5.25
C HIS A 163 -8.65 -7.17 -3.79
N LEU A 164 -8.62 -6.08 -3.02
CA LEU A 164 -8.85 -6.06 -1.58
C LEU A 164 -10.18 -5.43 -1.18
N THR A 165 -10.86 -4.79 -2.09
CA THR A 165 -12.25 -4.43 -1.90
C THR A 165 -13.07 -5.71 -1.92
N LEU A 166 -13.46 -6.19 -0.75
CA LEU A 166 -14.65 -7.01 -0.67
C LEU A 166 -15.72 -6.31 -1.50
N PRO A 167 -16.58 -7.04 -2.24
CA PRO A 167 -17.72 -6.43 -2.90
C PRO A 167 -18.71 -5.96 -1.85
N THR A 168 -18.30 -4.97 -1.08
CA THR A 168 -19.20 -4.11 -0.36
C THR A 168 -19.66 -3.11 -1.38
N THR A 169 -20.57 -3.53 -2.23
CA THR A 169 -21.44 -2.60 -2.88
C THR A 169 -22.39 -2.05 -1.84
N PRO A 170 -22.25 -0.81 -1.44
CA PRO A 170 -23.41 -0.08 -1.08
C PRO A 170 -24.06 0.35 -2.40
N TYR A 171 -24.90 -0.47 -2.97
CA TYR A 171 -26.02 0.07 -3.69
C TYR A 171 -26.98 0.60 -2.62
N VAL A 172 -26.85 1.85 -2.35
CA VAL A 172 -27.87 2.66 -1.73
C VAL A 172 -28.18 3.77 -2.70
#